data_6c3bf9056cd8c2438bd82c61e01c9e18
#
_entry.id   6c3bf9056cd8c2438bd82c61e01c9e18
#
_cell.length_a   1.000
_cell.length_b   1.000
_cell.length_c   1.000
_cell.angle_alpha   90.00
_cell.angle_beta   90.00
_cell.angle_gamma   90.00
#
_symmetry.space_group_name_H-M   'P 1'
#
loop_
_entity.id
_entity.type
_entity.pdbx_description
1 polymer ?
#
loop_
_entity_poly.entity_id
_entity_poly.type
_entity_poly.pdbx_seq_one_letter_code
_entity_poly.pdbx_strand_id
1 'polypeptide(L)'
;MARLTRSLLLASAVSAALSIAVEDPTLAQEPTPMYVVTYFEVAPAMSTEARALLKAFRDASRKEEGSARVDALHRSERPNHFAIVEAWKSGAAQEAHARSSHAREFREKLQRLLSAAYDERLHVALSVGADRAGPGRAVYVLTHVDVIPTFKDQGTGIVKELAEASRKDAGSLRFDALTQANRANHMTIVEAWADRKAFDGHIVAPHVKKFREVLGPMSGSLYDERLYELID
;
A
#
# COMPACT_ATOMS: atom_id res chain seq x y z
N MET A 1 -15.89 62.05 -78.07
CA MET A 1 -15.11 60.76 -78.08
C MET A 1 -14.91 60.36 -76.66
N ALA A 2 -15.72 59.51 -76.09
CA ALA A 2 -15.64 59.05 -74.71
C ALA A 2 -15.25 57.56 -74.68
N ARG A 3 -14.12 57.27 -74.02
CA ARG A 3 -13.64 55.87 -73.79
C ARG A 3 -14.14 55.37 -72.43
N LEU A 4 -14.97 54.35 -72.47
CA LEU A 4 -15.38 53.58 -71.27
C LEU A 4 -14.25 52.65 -70.87
N THR A 5 -13.80 52.81 -69.66
CA THR A 5 -12.94 51.84 -68.98
C THR A 5 -13.78 50.95 -68.08
N ARG A 6 -13.79 49.63 -68.34
CA ARG A 6 -14.41 48.59 -67.50
C ARG A 6 -13.45 48.21 -66.39
N SER A 7 -13.84 48.42 -65.15
CA SER A 7 -13.15 47.88 -63.97
C SER A 7 -13.61 46.45 -63.70
N LEU A 8 -12.66 45.49 -63.70
CA LEU A 8 -12.92 44.14 -63.23
C LEU A 8 -12.78 44.13 -61.72
N LEU A 9 -13.81 43.73 -61.00
CA LEU A 9 -13.80 43.44 -59.60
C LEU A 9 -13.35 41.93 -59.43
N LEU A 10 -12.17 41.69 -58.89
CA LEU A 10 -11.77 40.34 -58.41
C LEU A 10 -12.41 40.09 -57.05
N ALA A 11 -13.30 39.11 -56.98
CA ALA A 11 -13.79 38.59 -55.71
C ALA A 11 -12.83 37.55 -55.17
N SER A 12 -12.13 37.89 -54.07
CA SER A 12 -11.30 36.94 -53.34
C SER A 12 -12.18 36.09 -52.42
N ALA A 13 -12.32 34.80 -52.73
CA ALA A 13 -12.92 33.83 -51.82
C ALA A 13 -11.95 33.45 -50.73
N VAL A 14 -12.23 33.85 -49.49
CA VAL A 14 -11.49 33.40 -48.29
C VAL A 14 -12.09 32.05 -47.89
N SER A 15 -11.36 30.97 -48.14
CA SER A 15 -11.68 29.63 -47.61
C SER A 15 -11.25 29.58 -46.15
N ALA A 16 -12.21 29.62 -45.23
CA ALA A 16 -11.98 29.32 -43.82
C ALA A 16 -11.80 27.78 -43.65
N ALA A 17 -10.55 27.36 -43.47
CA ALA A 17 -10.28 25.99 -43.06
C ALA A 17 -10.68 25.83 -41.57
N LEU A 18 -11.76 25.07 -41.34
CA LEU A 18 -12.19 24.65 -40.01
C LEU A 18 -11.23 23.56 -39.52
N SER A 19 -10.21 23.91 -38.70
CA SER A 19 -9.35 22.94 -38.03
C SER A 19 -10.19 22.28 -36.93
N ILE A 20 -10.64 21.05 -37.20
CA ILE A 20 -11.16 20.17 -36.15
C ILE A 20 -9.94 19.74 -35.31
N ALA A 21 -9.80 20.30 -34.12
CA ALA A 21 -8.88 19.79 -33.15
C ALA A 21 -9.38 18.37 -32.75
N VAL A 22 -8.70 17.36 -33.23
CA VAL A 22 -8.83 16.00 -32.69
C VAL A 22 -8.25 16.08 -31.31
N GLU A 23 -9.08 16.09 -30.27
CA GLU A 23 -8.65 15.89 -28.91
C GLU A 23 -8.03 14.49 -28.86
N ASP A 24 -6.71 14.43 -28.65
CA ASP A 24 -6.02 13.18 -28.35
C ASP A 24 -6.75 12.51 -27.18
N PRO A 25 -7.08 11.21 -27.28
CA PRO A 25 -7.65 10.51 -26.15
C PRO A 25 -6.62 10.61 -25.02
N THR A 26 -6.95 11.40 -24.01
CA THR A 26 -6.18 11.56 -22.77
C THR A 26 -5.76 10.15 -22.35
N LEU A 27 -4.48 9.86 -22.37
CA LEU A 27 -3.95 8.61 -21.82
C LEU A 27 -4.44 8.58 -20.38
N ALA A 28 -5.45 7.76 -20.11
CA ALA A 28 -5.99 7.61 -18.77
C ALA A 28 -4.83 7.18 -17.89
N GLN A 29 -4.44 8.04 -16.97
CA GLN A 29 -3.34 7.73 -16.04
C GLN A 29 -3.74 6.48 -15.29
N GLU A 30 -2.91 5.43 -15.37
CA GLU A 30 -3.16 4.19 -14.66
C GLU A 30 -3.45 4.48 -13.18
N PRO A 31 -4.49 3.89 -12.62
CA PRO A 31 -4.90 4.18 -11.25
C PRO A 31 -3.77 3.82 -10.29
N THR A 32 -3.41 4.78 -9.43
CA THR A 32 -2.36 4.56 -8.42
C THR A 32 -2.88 3.66 -7.30
N PRO A 33 -2.23 2.51 -7.05
CA PRO A 33 -2.62 1.63 -5.97
C PRO A 33 -2.56 2.32 -4.60
N MET A 34 -3.51 1.97 -3.73
CA MET A 34 -3.57 2.42 -2.34
C MET A 34 -3.44 1.23 -1.41
N TYR A 35 -2.68 1.41 -0.32
CA TYR A 35 -2.46 0.39 0.70
C TYR A 35 -2.98 0.87 2.04
N VAL A 36 -3.50 -0.05 2.84
CA VAL A 36 -3.92 0.22 4.21
C VAL A 36 -3.25 -0.79 5.12
N VAL A 37 -2.64 -0.30 6.19
CA VAL A 37 -2.14 -1.16 7.28
C VAL A 37 -2.83 -0.72 8.56
N THR A 38 -3.60 -1.64 9.12
CA THR A 38 -4.38 -1.39 10.31
C THR A 38 -3.88 -2.25 11.45
N TYR A 39 -3.78 -1.67 12.64
CA TYR A 39 -3.45 -2.36 13.89
C TYR A 39 -4.55 -2.17 14.91
N PHE A 40 -4.88 -3.23 15.64
CA PHE A 40 -5.81 -3.14 16.75
C PHE A 40 -5.57 -4.24 17.79
N GLU A 41 -6.02 -3.97 19.00
CA GLU A 41 -5.93 -4.88 20.12
C GLU A 41 -7.32 -5.06 20.73
N VAL A 42 -7.61 -6.28 21.15
CA VAL A 42 -8.85 -6.61 21.84
C VAL A 42 -8.56 -7.15 23.23
N ALA A 43 -9.55 -7.14 24.12
CA ALA A 43 -9.40 -7.84 25.39
C ALA A 43 -9.07 -9.33 25.13
N PRO A 44 -8.14 -9.97 25.88
CA PRO A 44 -7.70 -11.34 25.61
C PRO A 44 -8.86 -12.35 25.50
N ALA A 45 -9.92 -12.19 26.30
CA ALA A 45 -11.11 -13.03 26.25
C ALA A 45 -11.92 -12.89 24.94
N MET A 46 -11.73 -11.79 24.19
CA MET A 46 -12.44 -11.49 22.94
C MET A 46 -11.66 -11.94 21.69
N SER A 47 -10.48 -12.52 21.84
CA SER A 47 -9.60 -12.88 20.72
C SER A 47 -10.25 -13.82 19.71
N THR A 48 -11.05 -14.79 20.16
CA THR A 48 -11.76 -15.75 19.28
C THR A 48 -12.84 -15.04 18.47
N GLU A 49 -13.63 -14.16 19.10
CA GLU A 49 -14.66 -13.39 18.42
C GLU A 49 -14.06 -12.42 17.41
N ALA A 50 -13.00 -11.69 17.80
CA ALA A 50 -12.26 -10.79 16.92
C ALA A 50 -11.69 -11.51 15.69
N ARG A 51 -11.14 -12.72 15.87
CA ARG A 51 -10.63 -13.56 14.77
C ARG A 51 -11.75 -13.95 13.79
N ALA A 52 -12.90 -14.38 14.28
CA ALA A 52 -14.04 -14.72 13.44
C ALA A 52 -14.57 -13.50 12.67
N LEU A 53 -14.67 -12.36 13.35
CA LEU A 53 -15.09 -11.10 12.76
C LEU A 53 -14.12 -10.64 11.65
N LEU A 54 -12.82 -10.72 11.93
CA LEU A 54 -11.77 -10.34 11.00
C LEU A 54 -11.71 -11.27 9.76
N LYS A 55 -11.94 -12.57 9.94
CA LYS A 55 -12.06 -13.52 8.83
C LYS A 55 -13.23 -13.16 7.91
N ALA A 56 -14.40 -12.88 8.48
CA ALA A 56 -15.58 -12.49 7.70
C ALA A 56 -15.35 -11.17 6.93
N PHE A 57 -14.72 -10.18 7.56
CA PHE A 57 -14.34 -8.93 6.93
C PHE A 57 -13.39 -9.16 5.74
N ARG A 58 -12.30 -9.91 5.95
CA ARG A 58 -11.34 -10.26 4.89
C ARG A 58 -12.03 -10.94 3.70
N ASP A 59 -12.87 -11.94 3.98
CA ASP A 59 -13.52 -12.75 2.94
C ASP A 59 -14.54 -11.93 2.13
N ALA A 60 -15.16 -10.92 2.73
CA ALA A 60 -16.03 -9.97 2.05
C ALA A 60 -15.22 -8.97 1.21
N SER A 61 -14.18 -8.38 1.79
CA SER A 61 -13.32 -7.38 1.14
C SER A 61 -12.59 -7.93 -0.08
N ARG A 62 -12.17 -9.19 -0.05
CA ARG A 62 -11.52 -9.87 -1.19
C ARG A 62 -12.43 -10.03 -2.42
N LYS A 63 -13.75 -9.94 -2.25
CA LYS A 63 -14.73 -10.06 -3.33
C LYS A 63 -15.01 -8.72 -4.03
N GLU A 64 -14.54 -7.62 -3.50
CA GLU A 64 -14.75 -6.31 -4.10
C GLU A 64 -13.89 -6.16 -5.37
N GLU A 65 -14.45 -5.56 -6.42
CA GLU A 65 -13.82 -5.42 -7.73
C GLU A 65 -12.46 -4.70 -7.67
N GLY A 66 -12.35 -3.70 -6.81
CA GLY A 66 -11.13 -2.92 -6.61
C GLY A 66 -10.11 -3.57 -5.67
N SER A 67 -10.44 -4.72 -5.06
CA SER A 67 -9.54 -5.42 -4.16
C SER A 67 -8.40 -6.09 -4.93
N ALA A 68 -7.17 -5.81 -4.55
CA ALA A 68 -5.99 -6.52 -5.03
C ALA A 68 -5.53 -7.57 -4.01
N ARG A 69 -5.59 -7.24 -2.71
CA ARG A 69 -5.21 -8.14 -1.61
C ARG A 69 -5.81 -7.69 -0.29
N VAL A 70 -6.21 -8.63 0.55
CA VAL A 70 -6.56 -8.39 1.95
C VAL A 70 -6.03 -9.55 2.79
N ASP A 71 -5.10 -9.26 3.69
CA ASP A 71 -4.54 -10.21 4.64
C ASP A 71 -4.99 -9.86 6.06
N ALA A 72 -5.56 -10.84 6.75
CA ALA A 72 -5.95 -10.76 8.14
C ALA A 72 -4.91 -11.50 8.98
N LEU A 73 -4.30 -10.82 9.94
CA LEU A 73 -3.15 -11.29 10.66
C LEU A 73 -3.37 -11.22 12.18
N HIS A 74 -2.81 -12.16 12.93
CA HIS A 74 -2.67 -12.04 14.38
C HIS A 74 -1.21 -12.14 14.78
N ARG A 75 -0.81 -11.41 15.81
CA ARG A 75 0.58 -11.38 16.30
C ARG A 75 0.93 -12.71 16.95
N SER A 76 2.04 -13.32 16.56
CA SER A 76 2.43 -14.68 17.00
C SER A 76 2.55 -14.82 18.52
N GLU A 77 3.13 -13.82 19.19
CA GLU A 77 3.34 -13.85 20.65
C GLU A 77 2.20 -13.20 21.45
N ARG A 78 1.26 -12.53 20.77
CA ARG A 78 0.15 -11.80 21.39
C ARG A 78 -1.13 -12.04 20.60
N PRO A 79 -1.84 -13.15 20.83
CA PRO A 79 -2.96 -13.58 19.98
C PRO A 79 -4.19 -12.66 20.03
N ASN A 80 -4.21 -11.67 20.95
CA ASN A 80 -5.22 -10.61 21.03
C ASN A 80 -4.79 -9.32 20.29
N HIS A 81 -3.64 -9.30 19.63
CA HIS A 81 -3.18 -8.21 18.76
C HIS A 81 -3.32 -8.64 17.30
N PHE A 82 -3.93 -7.80 16.50
CA PHE A 82 -4.26 -8.06 15.12
C PHE A 82 -3.71 -7.00 14.18
N ALA A 83 -3.54 -7.39 12.92
CA ALA A 83 -3.28 -6.46 11.84
C ALA A 83 -4.09 -6.82 10.60
N ILE A 84 -4.40 -5.82 9.78
CA ILE A 84 -4.97 -5.99 8.45
C ILE A 84 -4.01 -5.31 7.48
N VAL A 85 -3.67 -6.00 6.40
CA VAL A 85 -2.89 -5.44 5.30
C VAL A 85 -3.75 -5.51 4.04
N GLU A 86 -4.07 -4.36 3.50
CA GLU A 86 -4.91 -4.24 2.31
C GLU A 86 -4.13 -3.61 1.17
N ALA A 87 -4.39 -4.07 -0.04
CA ALA A 87 -3.96 -3.45 -1.28
C ALA A 87 -5.17 -3.27 -2.19
N TRP A 88 -5.37 -2.04 -2.64
CA TRP A 88 -6.48 -1.63 -3.50
C TRP A 88 -5.92 -1.14 -4.83
N LYS A 89 -6.61 -1.43 -5.93
CA LYS A 89 -6.20 -1.02 -7.29
C LYS A 89 -6.13 0.50 -7.46
N SER A 90 -6.86 1.25 -6.61
CA SER A 90 -6.84 2.72 -6.63
C SER A 90 -7.30 3.30 -5.30
N GLY A 91 -7.05 4.60 -5.09
CA GLY A 91 -7.63 5.34 -3.96
C GLY A 91 -9.16 5.36 -3.98
N ALA A 92 -9.78 5.46 -5.17
CA ALA A 92 -11.25 5.40 -5.30
C ALA A 92 -11.81 4.04 -4.87
N ALA A 93 -11.12 2.93 -5.19
CA ALA A 93 -11.51 1.60 -4.75
C ALA A 93 -11.40 1.46 -3.21
N GLN A 94 -10.31 1.97 -2.63
CA GLN A 94 -10.15 2.02 -1.18
C GLN A 94 -11.24 2.83 -0.49
N GLU A 95 -11.58 4.01 -1.02
CA GLU A 95 -12.66 4.84 -0.48
C GLU A 95 -14.04 4.17 -0.60
N ALA A 96 -14.32 3.48 -1.70
CA ALA A 96 -15.55 2.71 -1.87
C ALA A 96 -15.65 1.60 -0.84
N HIS A 97 -14.55 0.84 -0.62
CA HIS A 97 -14.44 -0.16 0.43
C HIS A 97 -14.70 0.44 1.82
N ALA A 98 -14.05 1.53 2.17
CA ALA A 98 -14.20 2.16 3.48
C ALA A 98 -15.66 2.57 3.79
N ARG A 99 -16.46 2.83 2.74
CA ARG A 99 -17.90 3.16 2.82
C ARG A 99 -18.83 1.96 2.64
N SER A 100 -18.31 0.77 2.35
CA SER A 100 -19.10 -0.44 2.16
C SER A 100 -19.86 -0.84 3.43
N SER A 101 -20.96 -1.58 3.28
CA SER A 101 -21.77 -2.01 4.43
C SER A 101 -20.99 -2.93 5.35
N HIS A 102 -20.26 -3.90 4.79
CA HIS A 102 -19.50 -4.87 5.59
C HIS A 102 -18.30 -4.24 6.31
N ALA A 103 -17.64 -3.22 5.73
CA ALA A 103 -16.56 -2.50 6.41
C ALA A 103 -17.07 -1.66 7.57
N ARG A 104 -18.25 -1.01 7.43
CA ARG A 104 -18.88 -0.30 8.54
C ARG A 104 -19.32 -1.26 9.64
N GLU A 105 -19.99 -2.34 9.27
CA GLU A 105 -20.45 -3.37 10.22
C GLU A 105 -19.26 -3.99 10.99
N PHE A 106 -18.16 -4.26 10.29
CA PHE A 106 -16.92 -4.73 10.92
C PHE A 106 -16.44 -3.74 11.99
N ARG A 107 -16.30 -2.45 11.65
CA ARG A 107 -15.84 -1.43 12.61
C ARG A 107 -16.78 -1.26 13.80
N GLU A 108 -18.10 -1.29 13.57
CA GLU A 108 -19.10 -1.19 14.65
C GLU A 108 -19.02 -2.37 15.62
N LYS A 109 -18.90 -3.60 15.10
CA LYS A 109 -18.75 -4.80 15.94
C LYS A 109 -17.41 -4.81 16.66
N LEU A 110 -16.32 -4.48 15.95
CA LEU A 110 -14.98 -4.45 16.51
C LEU A 110 -14.85 -3.44 17.64
N GLN A 111 -15.50 -2.29 17.54
CA GLN A 111 -15.45 -1.21 18.54
C GLN A 111 -15.76 -1.71 19.97
N ARG A 112 -16.62 -2.72 20.11
CA ARG A 112 -17.02 -3.31 21.40
C ARG A 112 -15.97 -4.26 21.99
N LEU A 113 -15.05 -4.73 21.16
CA LEU A 113 -14.00 -5.69 21.51
C LEU A 113 -12.67 -5.02 21.83
N LEU A 114 -12.48 -3.77 21.37
CA LEU A 114 -11.20 -3.07 21.45
C LEU A 114 -10.78 -2.81 22.90
N SER A 115 -9.48 -3.07 23.17
CA SER A 115 -8.80 -2.65 24.40
C SER A 115 -7.84 -1.48 24.18
N ALA A 116 -7.55 -1.12 22.91
CA ALA A 116 -6.74 0.01 22.49
C ALA A 116 -7.35 0.69 21.27
N ALA A 117 -6.81 1.85 20.89
CA ALA A 117 -7.27 2.59 19.73
C ALA A 117 -7.10 1.77 18.43
N TYR A 118 -8.07 1.88 17.53
CA TYR A 118 -7.99 1.38 16.16
C TYR A 118 -7.07 2.29 15.36
N ASP A 119 -5.95 1.75 14.89
CA ASP A 119 -4.89 2.51 14.20
C ASP A 119 -4.85 2.09 12.72
N GLU A 120 -5.54 2.85 11.89
CA GLU A 120 -5.61 2.66 10.44
C GLU A 120 -4.73 3.68 9.73
N ARG A 121 -3.82 3.19 8.88
CA ARG A 121 -2.83 4.01 8.21
C ARG A 121 -2.89 3.80 6.71
N LEU A 122 -3.16 4.87 5.97
CA LEU A 122 -3.10 4.89 4.50
C LEU A 122 -1.65 5.02 4.03
N HIS A 123 -1.31 4.27 2.99
CA HIS A 123 0.03 4.25 2.40
C HIS A 123 -0.03 4.29 0.89
N VAL A 124 1.04 4.77 0.29
CA VAL A 124 1.36 4.65 -1.13
C VAL A 124 2.57 3.72 -1.31
N ALA A 125 2.70 3.14 -2.49
CA ALA A 125 3.84 2.29 -2.82
C ALA A 125 5.14 3.10 -2.78
N LEU A 126 6.15 2.58 -2.08
CA LEU A 126 7.52 3.08 -2.13
C LEU A 126 8.39 2.15 -3.00
N SER A 127 8.35 0.86 -2.70
CA SER A 127 8.99 -0.23 -3.47
C SER A 127 8.19 -1.51 -3.23
N VAL A 128 7.33 -1.85 -4.17
CA VAL A 128 6.44 -3.02 -4.10
C VAL A 128 6.89 -4.04 -5.14
N GLY A 129 6.95 -5.30 -4.76
CA GLY A 129 7.33 -6.42 -5.61
C GLY A 129 6.12 -7.21 -6.11
N ALA A 130 6.40 -8.19 -6.98
CA ALA A 130 5.39 -9.17 -7.36
C ALA A 130 5.11 -10.12 -6.19
N ASP A 131 3.83 -10.38 -5.93
CA ASP A 131 3.42 -11.38 -4.96
C ASP A 131 3.81 -12.79 -5.42
N ARG A 132 4.35 -13.58 -4.50
CA ARG A 132 4.61 -15.01 -4.71
C ARG A 132 3.68 -15.82 -3.82
N ALA A 133 3.05 -16.83 -4.38
CA ALA A 133 2.26 -17.77 -3.59
C ALA A 133 3.19 -18.48 -2.58
N GLY A 134 2.80 -18.48 -1.32
CA GLY A 134 3.51 -19.15 -0.24
C GLY A 134 2.78 -20.34 0.32
N PRO A 135 3.48 -21.24 1.03
CA PRO A 135 2.84 -22.29 1.80
C PRO A 135 1.98 -21.69 2.92
N GLY A 136 0.92 -22.38 3.35
CA GLY A 136 -0.01 -21.93 4.39
C GLY A 136 0.61 -21.69 5.80
N ARG A 137 1.94 -21.85 5.94
CA ARG A 137 2.71 -21.56 7.16
C ARG A 137 3.65 -20.37 7.01
N ALA A 138 3.35 -19.47 6.09
CA ALA A 138 4.17 -18.29 5.90
C ALA A 138 4.24 -17.43 7.18
N VAL A 139 5.44 -16.93 7.46
CA VAL A 139 5.67 -15.94 8.53
C VAL A 139 5.50 -14.56 7.94
N TYR A 140 4.61 -13.76 8.52
CA TYR A 140 4.42 -12.37 8.15
C TYR A 140 5.16 -11.46 9.11
N VAL A 141 5.73 -10.39 8.59
CA VAL A 141 6.42 -9.38 9.41
C VAL A 141 5.92 -8.00 8.99
N LEU A 142 5.57 -7.20 9.99
CA LEU A 142 5.24 -5.80 9.79
C LEU A 142 6.25 -4.96 10.56
N THR A 143 7.02 -4.17 9.84
CA THR A 143 8.08 -3.34 10.41
C THR A 143 7.78 -1.87 10.21
N HIS A 144 7.87 -1.10 11.28
CA HIS A 144 7.72 0.36 11.24
C HIS A 144 9.10 1.00 11.16
N VAL A 145 9.28 1.84 10.15
CA VAL A 145 10.48 2.65 9.97
C VAL A 145 10.08 4.11 10.01
N ASP A 146 10.55 4.82 11.02
CA ASP A 146 10.35 6.24 11.21
C ASP A 146 11.71 6.94 11.15
N VAL A 147 11.86 7.87 10.23
CA VAL A 147 13.09 8.66 10.11
C VAL A 147 12.82 10.10 10.49
N ILE A 148 13.83 10.74 11.08
CA ILE A 148 13.80 12.18 11.35
C ILE A 148 13.51 12.92 10.04
N PRO A 149 12.59 13.91 10.01
CA PRO A 149 12.13 14.53 8.75
C PRO A 149 13.24 15.04 7.82
N THR A 150 14.35 15.53 8.37
CA THR A 150 15.52 16.02 7.61
C THR A 150 16.24 14.91 6.83
N PHE A 151 16.06 13.64 7.25
CA PHE A 151 16.65 12.47 6.59
C PHE A 151 15.66 11.70 5.70
N LYS A 152 14.47 12.27 5.46
CA LYS A 152 13.40 11.59 4.69
C LYS A 152 13.89 10.97 3.39
N ASP A 153 14.61 11.73 2.56
CA ASP A 153 15.02 11.25 1.23
C ASP A 153 16.10 10.15 1.33
N GLN A 154 17.05 10.30 2.26
CA GLN A 154 18.04 9.27 2.53
C GLN A 154 17.41 8.02 3.10
N GLY A 155 16.51 8.15 4.08
CA GLY A 155 15.73 7.03 4.65
C GLY A 155 14.91 6.30 3.61
N THR A 156 14.23 7.04 2.72
CA THR A 156 13.49 6.48 1.58
C THR A 156 14.42 5.66 0.67
N GLY A 157 15.63 6.16 0.38
CA GLY A 157 16.62 5.48 -0.45
C GLY A 157 17.04 4.13 0.14
N ILE A 158 17.45 4.12 1.42
CA ILE A 158 17.94 2.88 2.07
C ILE A 158 16.82 1.83 2.24
N VAL A 159 15.56 2.27 2.44
CA VAL A 159 14.43 1.33 2.52
C VAL A 159 14.13 0.70 1.15
N LYS A 160 14.27 1.44 0.04
CA LYS A 160 14.18 0.88 -1.31
C LYS A 160 15.27 -0.15 -1.57
N GLU A 161 16.53 0.18 -1.25
CA GLU A 161 17.66 -0.74 -1.40
C GLU A 161 17.45 -2.03 -0.59
N LEU A 162 16.99 -1.90 0.65
CA LEU A 162 16.64 -3.06 1.49
C LEU A 162 15.57 -3.92 0.81
N ALA A 163 14.48 -3.32 0.33
CA ALA A 163 13.38 -4.05 -0.29
C ALA A 163 13.83 -4.82 -1.54
N GLU A 164 14.66 -4.20 -2.39
CA GLU A 164 15.18 -4.82 -3.60
C GLU A 164 16.14 -6.00 -3.30
N ALA A 165 16.96 -5.87 -2.27
CA ALA A 165 17.86 -6.93 -1.83
C ALA A 165 17.08 -8.08 -1.21
N SER A 166 16.16 -7.79 -0.28
CA SER A 166 15.41 -8.79 0.50
C SER A 166 14.48 -9.66 -0.36
N ARG A 167 13.96 -9.12 -1.48
CA ARG A 167 13.20 -9.92 -2.46
C ARG A 167 14.00 -11.05 -3.09
N LYS A 168 15.33 -10.99 -3.03
CA LYS A 168 16.24 -12.00 -3.59
C LYS A 168 16.64 -13.05 -2.56
N ASP A 169 16.31 -12.85 -1.29
CA ASP A 169 16.63 -13.79 -0.23
C ASP A 169 15.84 -15.11 -0.40
N ALA A 170 16.47 -16.18 0.01
CA ALA A 170 15.86 -17.50 -0.04
C ALA A 170 14.59 -17.53 0.83
N GLY A 171 13.47 -17.96 0.24
CA GLY A 171 12.19 -18.04 0.94
C GLY A 171 11.44 -16.71 1.07
N SER A 172 11.92 -15.63 0.46
CA SER A 172 11.18 -14.37 0.35
C SER A 172 9.95 -14.56 -0.55
N LEU A 173 8.75 -14.36 0.01
CA LEU A 173 7.48 -14.44 -0.70
C LEU A 173 6.95 -13.05 -1.04
N ARG A 174 7.15 -12.09 -0.13
CA ARG A 174 6.76 -10.70 -0.27
C ARG A 174 7.75 -9.83 0.51
N PHE A 175 8.12 -8.72 -0.07
CA PHE A 175 8.83 -7.66 0.63
C PHE A 175 8.43 -6.31 0.01
N ASP A 176 7.46 -5.66 0.63
CA ASP A 176 6.91 -4.39 0.17
C ASP A 176 7.27 -3.28 1.14
N ALA A 177 7.82 -2.22 0.61
CA ALA A 177 8.03 -0.98 1.33
C ALA A 177 6.94 0.03 0.94
N LEU A 178 6.25 0.55 1.93
CA LEU A 178 5.14 1.49 1.79
C LEU A 178 5.47 2.78 2.54
N THR A 179 5.05 3.93 2.02
CA THR A 179 5.17 5.23 2.70
C THR A 179 3.80 5.69 3.18
N GLN A 180 3.67 6.17 4.41
CA GLN A 180 2.42 6.76 4.88
C GLN A 180 2.01 7.96 4.01
N ALA A 181 0.74 7.99 3.59
CA ALA A 181 0.24 9.00 2.68
C ALA A 181 0.30 10.43 3.25
N ASN A 182 0.18 10.57 4.57
CA ASN A 182 0.21 11.85 5.28
C ASN A 182 1.55 12.15 5.99
N ARG A 183 2.51 11.21 5.97
CA ARG A 183 3.81 11.33 6.66
C ARG A 183 4.90 10.67 5.83
N ALA A 184 5.49 11.40 4.92
CA ALA A 184 6.48 10.85 3.97
C ALA A 184 7.78 10.34 4.62
N ASN A 185 8.05 10.65 5.88
CA ASN A 185 9.16 10.13 6.68
C ASN A 185 8.81 8.90 7.53
N HIS A 186 7.55 8.42 7.45
CA HIS A 186 7.10 7.17 8.08
C HIS A 186 6.84 6.11 7.02
N MET A 187 7.45 4.97 7.16
CA MET A 187 7.34 3.85 6.24
C MET A 187 6.89 2.59 6.98
N THR A 188 6.21 1.71 6.28
CA THR A 188 5.87 0.38 6.77
C THR A 188 6.42 -0.63 5.78
N ILE A 189 7.18 -1.61 6.27
CA ILE A 189 7.63 -2.76 5.50
C ILE A 189 6.68 -3.91 5.80
N VAL A 190 6.17 -4.54 4.74
CA VAL A 190 5.29 -5.71 4.81
C VAL A 190 6.02 -6.88 4.19
N GLU A 191 6.30 -7.89 5.00
CA GLU A 191 7.08 -9.06 4.60
C GLU A 191 6.24 -10.33 4.73
N ALA A 192 6.50 -11.29 3.86
CA ALA A 192 6.07 -12.66 4.01
C ALA A 192 7.22 -13.61 3.64
N TRP A 193 7.48 -14.57 4.50
CA TRP A 193 8.56 -15.55 4.38
C TRP A 193 7.98 -16.95 4.34
N ALA A 194 8.58 -17.84 3.55
CA ALA A 194 8.10 -19.21 3.38
C ALA A 194 8.00 -19.98 4.72
N ASP A 195 8.91 -19.69 5.65
CA ASP A 195 8.93 -20.23 6.99
C ASP A 195 9.82 -19.39 7.93
N ARG A 196 9.87 -19.77 9.19
CA ARG A 196 10.70 -19.11 10.21
C ARG A 196 12.19 -19.17 9.88
N LYS A 197 12.68 -20.24 9.28
CA LYS A 197 14.09 -20.37 8.89
C LYS A 197 14.49 -19.38 7.82
N ALA A 198 13.62 -19.14 6.84
CA ALA A 198 13.84 -18.13 5.81
C ALA A 198 13.95 -16.74 6.43
N PHE A 199 13.02 -16.39 7.33
CA PHE A 199 13.09 -15.14 8.08
C PHE A 199 14.35 -15.01 8.93
N ASP A 200 14.72 -16.04 9.71
CA ASP A 200 15.92 -16.04 10.53
C ASP A 200 17.20 -15.86 9.69
N GLY A 201 17.23 -16.40 8.47
CA GLY A 201 18.32 -16.18 7.51
C GLY A 201 18.38 -14.73 7.02
N HIS A 202 17.21 -14.13 6.75
CA HIS A 202 17.09 -12.74 6.31
C HIS A 202 17.60 -11.75 7.37
N ILE A 203 17.16 -11.86 8.63
CA ILE A 203 17.50 -10.87 9.67
C ILE A 203 19.01 -10.78 9.96
N VAL A 204 19.79 -11.80 9.58
CA VAL A 204 21.25 -11.82 9.73
C VAL A 204 22.01 -11.52 8.42
N ALA A 205 21.28 -11.30 7.31
CA ALA A 205 21.87 -11.03 6.01
C ALA A 205 22.69 -9.72 6.00
N PRO A 206 23.77 -9.63 5.20
CA PRO A 206 24.64 -8.45 5.18
C PRO A 206 23.90 -7.15 4.84
N HIS A 207 22.93 -7.19 3.91
CA HIS A 207 22.15 -6.01 3.51
C HIS A 207 21.22 -5.53 4.64
N VAL A 208 20.67 -6.42 5.47
CA VAL A 208 19.85 -6.06 6.63
C VAL A 208 20.70 -5.43 7.73
N LYS A 209 21.88 -5.98 8.00
CA LYS A 209 22.83 -5.39 8.96
C LYS A 209 23.25 -3.99 8.53
N LYS A 210 23.65 -3.84 7.25
CA LYS A 210 23.99 -2.54 6.67
C LYS A 210 22.84 -1.55 6.80
N PHE A 211 21.61 -1.98 6.47
CA PHE A 211 20.42 -1.14 6.60
C PHE A 211 20.23 -0.62 8.04
N ARG A 212 20.29 -1.51 9.04
CA ARG A 212 20.13 -1.15 10.45
C ARG A 212 21.23 -0.20 10.96
N GLU A 213 22.47 -0.39 10.51
CA GLU A 213 23.59 0.50 10.82
C GLU A 213 23.38 1.90 10.25
N VAL A 214 22.95 2.00 8.98
CA VAL A 214 22.71 3.28 8.31
C VAL A 214 21.47 3.97 8.85
N LEU A 215 20.42 3.20 9.19
CA LEU A 215 19.17 3.73 9.73
C LEU A 215 19.37 4.35 11.13
N GLY A 216 20.23 3.76 11.96
CA GLY A 216 20.36 4.13 13.37
C GLY A 216 20.45 5.65 13.63
N PRO A 217 21.39 6.38 13.01
CA PRO A 217 21.54 7.83 13.19
C PRO A 217 20.35 8.66 12.69
N MET A 218 19.52 8.11 11.80
CA MET A 218 18.38 8.78 11.18
C MET A 218 17.04 8.41 11.82
N SER A 219 17.03 7.44 12.73
CA SER A 219 15.80 6.90 13.30
C SER A 219 15.09 7.94 14.17
N GLY A 220 13.82 8.17 13.90
CA GLY A 220 12.94 9.02 14.68
C GLY A 220 12.23 8.28 15.82
N SER A 221 12.23 6.94 15.77
CA SER A 221 11.66 6.06 16.79
C SER A 221 12.42 4.75 16.87
N LEU A 222 12.07 3.91 17.84
CA LEU A 222 12.62 2.56 17.91
C LEU A 222 12.18 1.74 16.68
N TYR A 223 13.09 0.92 16.17
CA TYR A 223 12.80 -0.04 15.11
C TYR A 223 11.84 -1.10 15.65
N ASP A 224 10.60 -1.12 15.14
CA ASP A 224 9.52 -1.96 15.63
C ASP A 224 9.15 -3.03 14.57
N GLU A 225 9.70 -4.21 14.75
CA GLU A 225 9.51 -5.39 13.90
C GLU A 225 8.63 -6.40 14.62
N ARG A 226 7.49 -6.75 14.03
CA ARG A 226 6.47 -7.59 14.65
C ARG A 226 6.14 -8.78 13.77
N LEU A 227 6.13 -9.98 14.36
CA LEU A 227 5.81 -11.24 13.69
C LEU A 227 4.30 -11.54 13.82
N TYR A 228 3.76 -12.02 12.71
CA TYR A 228 2.34 -12.36 12.59
C TYR A 228 2.15 -13.69 11.87
N GLU A 229 0.98 -14.27 12.08
CA GLU A 229 0.48 -15.43 11.39
C GLU A 229 -0.82 -15.06 10.67
N LEU A 230 -1.05 -15.67 9.50
CA LEU A 230 -2.27 -15.48 8.73
C LEU A 230 -3.46 -16.10 9.47
N ILE A 231 -4.57 -15.41 9.48
CA ILE A 231 -5.86 -15.95 9.91
C ILE A 231 -6.50 -16.62 8.71
N ASP A 232 -6.64 -17.94 8.75
CA ASP A 232 -7.27 -18.76 7.70
C ASP A 232 -8.81 -18.75 7.79
#